data_d3326275230f78416c6e25d35fb18d21
#
_entry.id   d3326275230f78416c6e25d35fb18d21
#
_cell.length_a   1.000
_cell.length_b   1.000
_cell.length_c   1.000
_cell.angle_alpha   90.00
_cell.angle_beta   90.00
_cell.angle_gamma   90.00
#
_symmetry.space_group_name_H-M   'P 1'
#
loop_
_entity.id
_entity.type
_entity.pdbx_description
1 polymer ?
#
loop_
_entity_poly.entity_id
_entity_poly.type
_entity_poly.pdbx_seq_one_letter_code
_entity_poly.pdbx_strand_id
1 'polypeptide(L)'
;MLALLLVPSVSVLAHADVSGNWRVEFTVPSGEMAVNMTINQKGDALSGRVVNEDGEFPLKGTVSGDDVTVVWTVPERGAPLEITMNGKIEGEYINGIARLGNVGEGSLTARRMSRNP
;
A
#
# COMPACT_ATOMS: atom_id res chain seq x y z
N MET A 1 35.02 15.70 38.29
CA MET A 1 35.19 14.84 37.12
C MET A 1 33.82 14.55 36.52
N LEU A 2 33.52 15.17 35.39
CA LEU A 2 32.21 15.03 34.75
C LEU A 2 32.28 13.87 33.76
N ALA A 3 31.57 12.78 34.06
CA ALA A 3 31.42 11.69 33.12
C ALA A 3 30.36 12.03 32.09
N LEU A 4 30.78 12.27 30.86
CA LEU A 4 29.85 12.48 29.73
C LEU A 4 29.31 11.12 29.30
N LEU A 5 28.07 10.83 29.68
CA LEU A 5 27.36 9.67 29.17
C LEU A 5 26.86 10.00 27.78
N LEU A 6 27.59 9.52 26.77
CA LEU A 6 27.10 9.47 25.41
C LEU A 6 26.06 8.35 25.31
N VAL A 7 24.79 8.73 25.30
CA VAL A 7 23.73 7.80 24.96
C VAL A 7 23.68 7.71 23.43
N PRO A 8 23.95 6.54 22.84
CA PRO A 8 23.80 6.41 21.41
C PRO A 8 22.32 6.63 21.05
N SER A 9 22.06 7.65 20.26
CA SER A 9 20.73 7.87 19.72
C SER A 9 20.44 6.77 18.70
N VAL A 10 19.56 5.85 19.06
CA VAL A 10 19.06 4.86 18.13
C VAL A 10 18.05 5.58 17.23
N SER A 11 18.45 5.83 15.99
CA SER A 11 17.50 6.28 14.97
C SER A 11 16.58 5.12 14.63
N VAL A 12 15.41 5.10 15.23
CA VAL A 12 14.35 4.21 14.76
C VAL A 12 13.78 4.85 13.51
N LEU A 13 13.91 4.18 12.37
CA LEU A 13 13.21 4.57 11.16
C LEU A 13 11.71 4.51 11.46
N ALA A 14 11.11 5.69 11.61
CA ALA A 14 9.67 5.77 11.77
C ALA A 14 9.03 5.38 10.43
N HIS A 15 8.15 4.39 10.46
CA HIS A 15 7.34 4.05 9.31
C HIS A 15 6.25 5.11 9.14
N ALA A 16 5.98 5.48 7.89
CA ALA A 16 4.85 6.35 7.60
C ALA A 16 3.54 5.67 8.04
N ASP A 17 2.56 6.48 8.42
CA ASP A 17 1.22 5.99 8.74
C ASP A 17 0.43 5.81 7.44
N VAL A 18 0.17 4.56 7.10
CA VAL A 18 -0.56 4.18 5.89
C VAL A 18 -2.00 3.75 6.22
N SER A 19 -2.34 3.66 7.50
CA SER A 19 -3.66 3.23 7.91
C SER A 19 -4.76 4.16 7.41
N GLY A 20 -5.92 3.59 7.10
CA GLY A 20 -7.07 4.35 6.65
C GLY A 20 -7.79 3.73 5.48
N ASN A 21 -8.69 4.52 4.92
CA ASN A 21 -9.42 4.17 3.70
C ASN A 21 -8.86 4.97 2.54
N TRP A 22 -8.58 4.27 1.45
CA TRP A 22 -7.92 4.83 0.29
C TRP A 22 -8.74 4.58 -0.97
N ARG A 23 -8.78 5.57 -1.84
CA ARG A 23 -9.24 5.38 -3.21
C ARG A 23 -8.02 5.25 -4.10
N VAL A 24 -7.93 4.14 -4.80
CA VAL A 24 -6.78 3.80 -5.63
C VAL A 24 -7.20 3.77 -7.09
N GLU A 25 -6.51 4.51 -7.92
CA GLU A 25 -6.75 4.57 -9.35
C GLU A 25 -5.53 4.04 -10.10
N PHE A 26 -5.79 3.13 -11.04
CA PHE A 26 -4.75 2.52 -11.86
C PHE A 26 -4.95 2.89 -13.33
N THR A 27 -3.84 3.15 -14.01
CA THR A 27 -3.82 3.23 -15.46
C THR A 27 -2.98 2.06 -15.96
N VAL A 28 -3.62 1.11 -16.61
CA VAL A 28 -3.01 -0.11 -17.15
C VAL A 28 -3.23 -0.16 -18.66
N PRO A 29 -2.52 -1.02 -19.42
CA PRO A 29 -2.68 -1.06 -20.88
C PRO A 29 -4.12 -1.29 -21.35
N SER A 30 -4.93 -2.01 -20.58
CA SER A 30 -6.33 -2.27 -20.91
C SER A 30 -7.29 -1.16 -20.53
N GLY A 31 -6.82 -0.09 -19.86
CA GLY A 31 -7.67 1.05 -19.47
C GLY A 31 -7.43 1.51 -18.05
N GLU A 32 -8.39 2.24 -17.52
CA GLU A 32 -8.36 2.75 -16.16
C GLU A 32 -9.23 1.91 -15.24
N MET A 33 -8.77 1.71 -14.01
CA MET A 33 -9.48 0.96 -12.97
C MET A 33 -9.39 1.73 -11.66
N ALA A 34 -10.41 1.57 -10.81
CA ALA A 34 -10.40 2.15 -9.48
C ALA A 34 -10.88 1.12 -8.47
N VAL A 35 -10.26 1.12 -7.29
CA VAL A 35 -10.67 0.28 -6.18
C VAL A 35 -10.65 1.10 -4.91
N ASN A 36 -11.39 0.65 -3.90
CA ASN A 36 -11.31 1.16 -2.55
C ASN A 36 -10.51 0.19 -1.70
N MET A 37 -9.68 0.72 -0.83
CA MET A 37 -8.76 -0.07 -0.03
C MET A 37 -8.85 0.38 1.41
N THR A 38 -9.02 -0.57 2.33
CA THR A 38 -8.94 -0.33 3.76
C THR A 38 -7.66 -0.93 4.26
N ILE A 39 -6.80 -0.11 4.86
CA ILE A 39 -5.50 -0.55 5.36
C ILE A 39 -5.45 -0.39 6.88
N ASN A 40 -5.10 -1.48 7.55
CA ASN A 40 -4.75 -1.51 8.96
C ASN A 40 -3.24 -1.66 9.06
N GLN A 41 -2.61 -0.94 9.95
CA GLN A 41 -1.17 -0.97 10.13
C GLN A 41 -0.82 -1.38 11.55
N LYS A 42 0.12 -2.31 11.66
CA LYS A 42 0.71 -2.72 12.93
C LYS A 42 2.23 -2.76 12.75
N GLY A 43 2.91 -1.74 13.27
CA GLY A 43 4.33 -1.55 12.99
C GLY A 43 4.55 -1.31 11.50
N ASP A 44 5.31 -2.19 10.85
CA ASP A 44 5.56 -2.16 9.42
C ASP A 44 4.64 -3.09 8.62
N ALA A 45 3.77 -3.83 9.29
CA ALA A 45 2.88 -4.79 8.65
C ALA A 45 1.54 -4.14 8.30
N LEU A 46 1.11 -4.36 7.07
CA LEU A 46 -0.17 -3.88 6.55
C LEU A 46 -1.09 -5.06 6.30
N SER A 47 -2.36 -4.87 6.63
CA SER A 47 -3.42 -5.83 6.36
C SER A 47 -4.69 -5.05 6.04
N GLY A 48 -5.71 -5.74 5.58
CA GLY A 48 -6.99 -5.12 5.27
C GLY A 48 -7.67 -5.76 4.10
N ARG A 49 -8.37 -4.94 3.32
CA ARG A 49 -9.15 -5.44 2.19
C ARG A 49 -9.16 -4.44 1.04
N VAL A 50 -9.31 -5.00 -0.14
CA VAL A 50 -9.58 -4.25 -1.38
C VAL A 50 -11.01 -4.53 -1.77
N VAL A 51 -11.75 -3.50 -2.10
CA VAL A 51 -13.15 -3.60 -2.51
C VAL A 51 -13.29 -3.07 -3.93
N ASN A 52 -13.85 -3.89 -4.81
CA ASN A 52 -14.19 -3.52 -6.17
C ASN A 52 -15.60 -4.01 -6.53
N GLU A 53 -15.98 -3.90 -7.81
CA GLU A 53 -17.30 -4.36 -8.28
C GLU A 53 -17.57 -5.84 -8.05
N ASP A 54 -16.51 -6.65 -8.02
CA ASP A 54 -16.59 -8.10 -7.91
C ASP A 54 -16.57 -8.61 -6.47
N GLY A 55 -16.32 -7.73 -5.50
CA GLY A 55 -16.36 -8.10 -4.09
C GLY A 55 -15.21 -7.54 -3.26
N GLU A 56 -14.91 -8.23 -2.18
CA GLU A 56 -13.84 -7.88 -1.25
C GLU A 56 -12.73 -8.92 -1.29
N PHE A 57 -11.49 -8.46 -1.28
CA PHE A 57 -10.32 -9.32 -1.31
C PHE A 57 -9.35 -8.91 -0.22
N PRO A 58 -8.80 -9.86 0.55
CA PRO A 58 -7.82 -9.53 1.58
C PRO A 58 -6.55 -8.99 0.95
N LEU A 59 -5.95 -8.01 1.59
CA LEU A 59 -4.64 -7.51 1.21
C LEU A 59 -3.64 -7.75 2.31
N LYS A 60 -2.37 -7.80 1.92
CA LYS A 60 -1.22 -7.80 2.82
C LYS A 60 -0.18 -6.87 2.26
N GLY A 61 0.65 -6.34 3.13
CA GLY A 61 1.71 -5.48 2.68
C GLY A 61 2.67 -5.09 3.78
N THR A 62 3.57 -4.21 3.40
CA THR A 62 4.57 -3.65 4.30
C THR A 62 4.79 -2.17 3.99
N VAL A 63 5.24 -1.45 4.99
CA VAL A 63 5.73 -0.09 4.82
C VAL A 63 7.14 -0.03 5.40
N SER A 64 8.06 0.59 4.66
CA SER A 64 9.43 0.81 5.09
C SER A 64 9.78 2.27 4.78
N GLY A 65 9.94 3.08 5.84
CA GLY A 65 10.00 4.53 5.65
C GLY A 65 8.73 5.01 4.95
N ASP A 66 8.88 5.55 3.75
CA ASP A 66 7.77 6.02 2.92
C ASP A 66 7.39 5.03 1.81
N ASP A 67 8.09 3.90 1.71
CA ASP A 67 7.84 2.91 0.67
C ASP A 67 6.76 1.93 1.10
N VAL A 68 5.72 1.83 0.30
CA VAL A 68 4.53 1.01 0.58
C VAL A 68 4.43 -0.08 -0.47
N THR A 69 4.27 -1.31 0.00
CA THR A 69 4.01 -2.46 -0.86
C THR A 69 2.74 -3.14 -0.39
N VAL A 70 1.80 -3.35 -1.30
CA VAL A 70 0.53 -4.03 -1.01
C VAL A 70 0.29 -5.08 -2.08
N VAL A 71 -0.15 -6.25 -1.66
CA VAL A 71 -0.42 -7.39 -2.54
C VAL A 71 -1.82 -7.93 -2.26
N TRP A 72 -2.56 -8.21 -3.30
CA TRP A 72 -3.84 -8.92 -3.22
C TRP A 72 -4.04 -9.75 -4.48
N THR A 73 -4.96 -10.70 -4.40
CA THR A 73 -5.26 -11.61 -5.50
C THR A 73 -6.73 -11.50 -5.84
N VAL A 74 -7.03 -11.37 -7.12
CA VAL A 74 -8.40 -11.33 -7.63
C VAL A 74 -8.64 -12.53 -8.54
N PRO A 75 -9.88 -13.06 -8.59
CA PRO A 75 -10.19 -14.10 -9.56
C PRO A 75 -10.24 -13.49 -10.96
N GLU A 76 -9.53 -14.14 -11.86
CA GLU A 76 -9.57 -13.86 -13.28
C GLU A 76 -9.99 -15.11 -14.03
N ARG A 77 -10.33 -14.96 -15.31
CA ARG A 77 -10.77 -16.09 -16.15
C ARG A 77 -9.76 -17.24 -16.14
N GLY A 78 -10.10 -18.30 -15.42
CA GLY A 78 -9.32 -19.53 -15.39
C GLY A 78 -8.13 -19.54 -14.42
N ALA A 79 -7.74 -18.41 -13.81
CA ALA A 79 -6.62 -18.36 -12.86
C ALA A 79 -6.69 -17.13 -11.95
N PRO A 80 -6.20 -17.22 -10.73
CA PRO A 80 -6.07 -16.03 -9.88
C PRO A 80 -5.01 -15.08 -10.42
N LEU A 81 -5.29 -13.78 -10.36
CA LEU A 81 -4.38 -12.73 -10.74
C LEU A 81 -3.86 -12.03 -9.49
N GLU A 82 -2.55 -12.09 -9.28
CA GLU A 82 -1.91 -11.36 -8.19
C GLU A 82 -1.61 -9.94 -8.64
N ILE A 83 -2.01 -8.98 -7.83
CA ILE A 83 -1.74 -7.56 -8.06
C ILE A 83 -0.81 -7.08 -6.97
N THR A 84 0.29 -6.45 -7.37
CA THR A 84 1.26 -5.85 -6.46
C THR A 84 1.31 -4.34 -6.70
N MET A 85 1.09 -3.59 -5.64
CA MET A 85 1.19 -2.14 -5.63
C MET A 85 2.47 -1.75 -4.92
N ASN A 86 3.34 -1.01 -5.59
CA ASN A 86 4.53 -0.42 -4.99
C ASN A 86 4.45 1.08 -5.17
N GLY A 87 4.51 1.82 -4.07
CA GLY A 87 4.39 3.26 -4.13
C GLY A 87 5.12 3.96 -3.01
N LYS A 88 5.16 5.26 -3.12
CA LYS A 88 5.71 6.14 -2.09
C LYS A 88 4.61 7.00 -1.53
N ILE A 89 4.47 7.01 -0.20
CA ILE A 89 3.48 7.85 0.46
C ILE A 89 4.04 9.23 0.72
N GLU A 90 3.27 10.26 0.33
CA GLU A 90 3.53 11.66 0.63
C GLU A 90 2.21 12.29 1.10
N GLY A 91 2.14 12.59 2.40
CA GLY A 91 0.91 13.13 2.98
C GLY A 91 -0.28 12.19 2.80
N GLU A 92 -1.29 12.66 2.09
CA GLU A 92 -2.52 11.91 1.86
C GLU A 92 -2.55 11.17 0.53
N TYR A 93 -1.39 11.03 -0.13
CA TYR A 93 -1.28 10.39 -1.44
C TYR A 93 -0.22 9.30 -1.45
N ILE A 94 -0.48 8.27 -2.24
CA ILE A 94 0.51 7.26 -2.61
C ILE A 94 0.59 7.26 -4.12
N ASN A 95 1.80 7.40 -4.65
CA ASN A 95 2.07 7.34 -6.08
C ASN A 95 3.05 6.22 -6.36
N GLY A 96 2.82 5.47 -7.42
CA GLY A 96 3.69 4.37 -7.74
C GLY A 96 3.27 3.59 -8.96
N ILE A 97 3.53 2.30 -8.91
CA ILE A 97 3.24 1.36 -9.99
C ILE A 97 2.39 0.20 -9.46
N ALA A 98 1.59 -0.35 -10.35
CA ALA A 98 0.84 -1.58 -10.12
C ALA A 98 1.33 -2.63 -11.11
N ARG A 99 1.62 -3.82 -10.62
CA ARG A 99 1.97 -4.97 -11.44
C ARG A 99 0.83 -5.97 -11.38
N LEU A 100 0.34 -6.36 -12.56
CA LEU A 100 -0.78 -7.29 -12.70
C LEU A 100 -0.23 -8.66 -13.12
N GLY A 101 0.27 -9.42 -12.16
CA GLY A 101 0.88 -10.73 -12.43
C GLY A 101 1.91 -10.65 -13.55
N ASN A 102 1.75 -11.48 -14.57
CA ASN A 102 2.59 -11.47 -15.78
C ASN A 102 1.96 -10.68 -16.94
N VAL A 103 0.82 -10.02 -16.71
CA VAL A 103 0.03 -9.38 -17.77
C VAL A 103 0.53 -8.00 -18.11
N GLY A 104 1.09 -7.27 -17.13
CA GLY A 104 1.62 -5.94 -17.39
C GLY A 104 1.75 -5.08 -16.15
N GLU A 105 2.18 -3.86 -16.38
CA GLU A 105 2.36 -2.84 -15.35
C GLU A 105 1.59 -1.59 -15.74
N GLY A 106 1.20 -0.83 -14.71
CA GLY A 106 0.58 0.47 -14.89
C GLY A 106 0.98 1.42 -13.79
N SER A 107 0.58 2.67 -13.93
CA SER A 107 0.75 3.67 -12.88
C SER A 107 -0.42 3.64 -11.92
N LEU A 108 -0.18 4.04 -10.67
CA LEU A 108 -1.23 4.18 -9.69
C LEU A 108 -1.10 5.48 -8.92
N THR A 109 -2.24 6.01 -8.52
CA THR A 109 -2.36 7.09 -7.55
C THR A 109 -3.43 6.70 -6.54
N ALA A 110 -3.09 6.77 -5.27
CA ALA A 110 -4.03 6.53 -4.19
C ALA A 110 -4.21 7.82 -3.38
N ARG A 111 -5.44 8.07 -2.98
CA ARG A 111 -5.78 9.20 -2.12
C ARG A 111 -6.44 8.69 -0.85
N ARG A 112 -5.96 9.14 0.30
CA ARG A 112 -6.56 8.79 1.58
C ARG A 112 -7.89 9.52 1.74
N MET A 113 -8.94 8.76 1.98
CA MET A 113 -10.30 9.28 2.18
C MET A 113 -10.58 9.52 3.67
N SER A 114 -10.03 8.67 4.53
CA SER A 114 -10.12 8.82 5.98
C SER A 114 -8.95 8.09 6.63
N ARG A 115 -8.55 8.53 7.85
CA ARG A 115 -7.45 7.91 8.60
C ARG A 115 -7.89 6.73 9.45
N ASN A 116 -9.18 6.62 9.74
CA ASN A 116 -9.73 5.50 10.47
C ASN A 116 -10.18 4.43 9.49
N PRO A 117 -9.54 3.27 9.52
CA PRO A 117 -9.93 2.17 8.63
C PRO A 117 -11.29 1.59 8.94
#